data_5120f0aedc9f8c81dc62790505649503
#
_entry.id   5120f0aedc9f8c81dc62790505649503
#
_cell.length_a   1.000
_cell.length_b   1.000
_cell.length_c   1.000
_cell.angle_alpha   90.00
_cell.angle_beta   90.00
_cell.angle_gamma   90.00
#
_symmetry.space_group_name_H-M   'P 1'
#
loop_
_entity.id
_entity.type
_entity.pdbx_description
1 polymer ?
#
loop_
_entity_poly.entity_id
_entity_poly.type
_entity_poly.pdbx_seq_one_letter_code
_entity_poly.pdbx_strand_id
1 'polypeptide(L)'
;KIFGNPADANGNYLNNFNITNISAEIKTTISTQSIPSLFFIDILNNKDAKDHERGFQAGIKLNFNKLWKVTYLYKDVEKNAVFGALVDSTFGGGGSGHKGHQMTISYPLSKKLTFDFTWFDNKKKMEFDYQKALLDFKYKL
;
A
#
# COMPACT_ATOMS: atom_id res chain seq x y z
N LYS A 1 16.77 14.60 -2.12
CA LYS A 1 15.70 13.63 -1.79
C LYS A 1 16.15 12.22 -2.14
N ILE A 2 16.12 11.33 -1.18
CA ILE A 2 16.42 9.91 -1.40
C ILE A 2 15.11 9.13 -1.18
N PHE A 3 14.59 8.53 -2.25
CA PHE A 3 13.34 7.75 -2.22
C PHE A 3 12.16 8.47 -1.53
N GLY A 4 12.01 9.78 -1.79
CA GLY A 4 10.97 10.61 -1.19
C GLY A 4 11.28 11.19 0.18
N ASN A 5 12.25 10.66 0.92
CA ASN A 5 12.68 11.23 2.19
C ASN A 5 13.50 12.51 1.96
N PRO A 6 13.40 13.52 2.85
CA PRO A 6 14.25 14.68 2.84
C PRO A 6 15.72 14.33 3.12
N ALA A 7 16.63 14.95 2.37
CA ALA A 7 18.07 14.79 2.56
C ALA A 7 18.79 16.15 2.49
N ASP A 8 19.96 16.22 3.08
CA ASP A 8 20.86 17.37 2.99
C ASP A 8 21.58 17.45 1.62
N ALA A 9 22.41 18.44 1.42
CA ALA A 9 23.18 18.64 0.19
C ALA A 9 24.18 17.49 -0.09
N ASN A 10 24.59 16.77 0.95
CA ASN A 10 25.53 15.65 0.86
C ASN A 10 24.81 14.30 0.64
N GLY A 11 23.47 14.31 0.61
CA GLY A 11 22.68 13.09 0.43
C GLY A 11 22.38 12.33 1.73
N ASN A 12 22.66 12.88 2.90
CA ASN A 12 22.32 12.26 4.17
C ASN A 12 20.86 12.54 4.51
N TYR A 13 20.14 11.57 5.09
CA TYR A 13 18.78 11.76 5.56
C TYR A 13 18.73 12.82 6.68
N LEU A 14 17.72 13.71 6.62
CA LEU A 14 17.53 14.75 7.64
C LEU A 14 16.98 14.21 8.97
N ASN A 15 16.35 13.04 8.96
CA ASN A 15 15.79 12.40 10.14
C ASN A 15 16.24 10.95 10.23
N ASN A 16 16.40 10.46 11.44
CA ASN A 16 16.51 9.03 11.72
C ASN A 16 15.14 8.35 11.62
N PHE A 17 15.12 7.03 11.71
CA PHE A 17 13.91 6.21 11.60
C PHE A 17 13.74 5.31 12.82
N ASN A 18 12.93 5.77 13.76
CA ASN A 18 12.47 5.01 14.93
C ASN A 18 10.95 4.82 14.80
N ILE A 19 10.55 3.78 14.06
CA ILE A 19 9.18 3.61 13.62
C ILE A 19 8.43 2.69 14.58
N THR A 20 7.31 3.20 15.10
CA THR A 20 6.31 2.38 15.81
C THR A 20 5.16 2.11 14.85
N ASN A 21 4.75 0.84 14.75
CA ASN A 21 3.61 0.42 13.95
C ASN A 21 2.57 -0.30 14.82
N ILE A 22 1.28 -0.02 14.57
CA ILE A 22 0.14 -0.69 15.16
C ILE A 22 -0.75 -1.18 14.03
N SER A 23 -1.03 -2.49 13.99
CA SER A 23 -1.86 -3.12 12.98
C SER A 23 -3.04 -3.84 13.63
N ALA A 24 -4.19 -3.80 12.95
CA ALA A 24 -5.37 -4.57 13.33
C ALA A 24 -6.04 -5.19 12.12
N GLU A 25 -6.57 -6.40 12.28
CA GLU A 25 -7.32 -7.12 11.27
C GLU A 25 -8.60 -7.70 11.85
N ILE A 26 -9.70 -7.60 11.09
CA ILE A 26 -10.98 -8.21 11.43
C ILE A 26 -11.42 -9.10 10.26
N LYS A 27 -11.53 -10.40 10.52
CA LYS A 27 -12.08 -11.39 9.59
C LYS A 27 -13.56 -11.57 9.88
N THR A 28 -14.39 -11.49 8.85
CA THR A 28 -15.83 -11.65 8.94
C THR A 28 -16.41 -12.20 7.65
N THR A 29 -17.71 -12.38 7.64
CA THR A 29 -18.45 -12.76 6.44
C THR A 29 -19.52 -11.70 6.19
N ILE A 30 -19.54 -11.15 4.99
CA ILE A 30 -20.50 -10.10 4.62
C ILE A 30 -21.56 -10.70 3.71
N SER A 31 -22.80 -10.20 3.87
CA SER A 31 -23.95 -10.51 3.03
C SER A 31 -24.52 -11.92 3.20
N THR A 32 -25.78 -12.09 2.77
CA THR A 32 -26.47 -13.38 2.65
C THR A 32 -25.76 -14.39 1.76
N GLN A 33 -24.86 -13.92 0.87
CA GLN A 33 -24.01 -14.77 0.01
C GLN A 33 -22.75 -15.28 0.72
N SER A 34 -22.60 -15.00 2.01
CA SER A 34 -21.46 -15.47 2.82
C SER A 34 -20.10 -15.16 2.21
N ILE A 35 -19.86 -13.89 1.85
CA ILE A 35 -18.59 -13.45 1.27
C ILE A 35 -17.52 -13.33 2.38
N PRO A 36 -16.48 -14.18 2.41
CA PRO A 36 -15.39 -14.06 3.35
C PRO A 36 -14.66 -12.72 3.13
N SER A 37 -14.50 -11.97 4.20
CA SER A 37 -14.00 -10.61 4.16
C SER A 37 -12.96 -10.37 5.25
N LEU A 38 -11.93 -9.59 4.92
CA LEU A 38 -10.90 -9.14 5.85
C LEU A 38 -10.79 -7.63 5.78
N PHE A 39 -11.09 -6.96 6.87
CA PHE A 39 -10.79 -5.54 7.07
C PHE A 39 -9.43 -5.42 7.74
N PHE A 40 -8.63 -4.48 7.33
CA PHE A 40 -7.32 -4.23 7.94
C PHE A 40 -7.03 -2.73 8.04
N ILE A 41 -6.26 -2.37 9.05
CA ILE A 41 -5.72 -1.04 9.27
C ILE A 41 -4.31 -1.16 9.83
N ASP A 42 -3.41 -0.31 9.33
CA ASP A 42 -2.07 -0.12 9.87
C ASP A 42 -1.84 1.37 10.09
N ILE A 43 -1.29 1.71 11.24
CA ILE A 43 -0.92 3.07 11.62
C ILE A 43 0.53 3.04 12.05
N LEU A 44 1.33 3.97 11.54
CA LEU A 44 2.73 4.09 11.91
C LEU A 44 3.12 5.53 12.24
N ASN A 45 4.13 5.66 13.07
CA ASN A 45 4.72 6.93 13.42
C ASN A 45 6.24 6.79 13.58
N ASN A 46 6.98 7.69 12.95
CA ASN A 46 8.43 7.81 13.14
C ASN A 46 8.72 8.80 14.27
N LYS A 47 9.17 8.31 15.42
CA LYS A 47 9.42 9.12 16.62
C LYS A 47 10.61 10.08 16.50
N ASP A 48 11.53 9.81 15.58
CA ASP A 48 12.74 10.62 15.38
C ASP A 48 12.53 11.75 14.37
N ALA A 49 11.37 11.82 13.73
CA ALA A 49 11.00 12.93 12.86
C ALA A 49 10.14 13.96 13.62
N LYS A 50 10.35 15.26 13.31
CA LYS A 50 9.62 16.37 13.92
C LYS A 50 8.34 16.74 13.15
N ASP A 51 8.27 16.36 11.88
CA ASP A 51 7.17 16.65 10.97
C ASP A 51 7.02 15.54 9.92
N HIS A 52 5.84 15.43 9.33
CA HIS A 52 5.56 14.45 8.28
C HIS A 52 5.96 13.01 8.66
N GLU A 53 5.74 12.66 9.92
CA GLU A 53 6.19 11.42 10.56
C GLU A 53 5.15 10.29 10.53
N ARG A 54 3.93 10.57 10.02
CA ARG A 54 2.80 9.65 10.12
C ARG A 54 2.53 8.91 8.83
N GLY A 55 2.09 7.69 8.97
CA GLY A 55 1.55 6.91 7.89
C GLY A 55 0.40 6.05 8.34
N PHE A 56 -0.57 5.83 7.46
CA PHE A 56 -1.59 4.83 7.68
C PHE A 56 -2.01 4.18 6.37
N GLN A 57 -2.56 2.98 6.48
CA GLN A 57 -3.34 2.34 5.42
C GLN A 57 -4.55 1.63 6.03
N ALA A 58 -5.63 1.61 5.28
CA ALA A 58 -6.81 0.84 5.63
C ALA A 58 -7.41 0.22 4.37
N GLY A 59 -7.99 -0.96 4.50
CA GLY A 59 -8.53 -1.64 3.34
C GLY A 59 -9.42 -2.83 3.66
N ILE A 60 -9.89 -3.44 2.58
CA ILE A 60 -10.74 -4.62 2.61
C ILE A 60 -10.27 -5.63 1.56
N LYS A 61 -10.30 -6.92 1.93
CA LYS A 61 -10.13 -8.05 1.02
C LYS A 61 -11.43 -8.85 1.01
N LEU A 62 -11.97 -9.08 -0.19
CA LEU A 62 -13.21 -9.81 -0.43
C LEU A 62 -12.90 -11.05 -1.27
N ASN A 63 -13.48 -12.20 -0.90
CA ASN A 63 -13.33 -13.45 -1.64
C ASN A 63 -14.69 -13.89 -2.18
N PHE A 64 -14.93 -13.67 -3.48
CA PHE A 64 -16.18 -14.04 -4.15
C PHE A 64 -16.09 -15.46 -4.72
N ASN A 65 -16.98 -16.33 -4.27
CA ASN A 65 -17.15 -17.69 -4.83
C ASN A 65 -15.86 -18.51 -4.98
N LYS A 66 -14.85 -18.29 -4.12
CA LYS A 66 -13.51 -18.90 -4.20
C LYS A 66 -12.74 -18.64 -5.51
N LEU A 67 -13.30 -17.84 -6.41
CA LEU A 67 -12.71 -17.54 -7.70
C LEU A 67 -12.13 -16.12 -7.73
N TRP A 68 -12.96 -15.12 -7.46
CA TRP A 68 -12.56 -13.72 -7.48
C TRP A 68 -12.09 -13.25 -6.12
N LYS A 69 -10.94 -12.61 -6.09
CA LYS A 69 -10.48 -11.85 -4.92
C LYS A 69 -10.38 -10.39 -5.30
N VAL A 70 -11.01 -9.54 -4.52
CA VAL A 70 -10.92 -8.09 -4.68
C VAL A 70 -10.28 -7.52 -3.43
N THR A 71 -9.22 -6.77 -3.61
CA THR A 71 -8.55 -6.00 -2.54
C THR A 71 -8.67 -4.53 -2.87
N TYR A 72 -9.16 -3.75 -1.94
CA TYR A 72 -9.13 -2.30 -2.02
C TYR A 72 -8.43 -1.77 -0.79
N LEU A 73 -7.56 -0.79 -0.97
CA LEU A 73 -6.92 -0.06 0.12
C LEU A 73 -6.79 1.43 -0.21
N TYR A 74 -6.85 2.23 0.82
CA TYR A 74 -6.37 3.59 0.84
C TYR A 74 -5.10 3.65 1.71
N LYS A 75 -4.11 4.40 1.25
CA LYS A 75 -2.83 4.58 1.92
C LYS A 75 -2.45 6.05 1.92
N ASP A 76 -1.95 6.56 3.04
CA ASP A 76 -1.34 7.88 3.17
C ASP A 76 -0.05 7.75 4.00
N VAL A 77 1.09 7.99 3.37
CA VAL A 77 2.40 7.87 4.01
C VAL A 77 3.14 9.18 3.81
N GLU A 78 3.44 9.86 4.90
CA GLU A 78 4.17 11.13 4.89
C GLU A 78 5.66 10.93 4.61
N LYS A 79 6.36 12.03 4.27
CA LYS A 79 7.75 11.99 3.77
C LYS A 79 8.74 11.37 4.75
N ASN A 80 8.55 11.60 6.06
CA ASN A 80 9.45 11.12 7.11
C ASN A 80 8.88 9.91 7.88
N ALA A 81 7.72 9.41 7.48
CA ALA A 81 7.04 8.33 8.17
C ALA A 81 7.78 6.99 8.11
N VAL A 82 8.42 6.71 6.98
CA VAL A 82 9.11 5.44 6.70
C VAL A 82 10.40 5.68 5.93
N PHE A 83 11.29 4.71 6.00
CA PHE A 83 12.47 4.68 5.13
C PHE A 83 12.06 4.35 3.70
N GLY A 84 12.07 5.35 2.83
CA GLY A 84 11.46 5.29 1.50
C GLY A 84 12.04 4.22 0.58
N ALA A 85 13.31 3.82 0.78
CA ALA A 85 13.93 2.75 0.01
C ALA A 85 13.29 1.36 0.24
N LEU A 86 12.57 1.17 1.35
CA LEU A 86 11.89 -0.08 1.69
C LEU A 86 10.39 -0.07 1.35
N VAL A 87 9.89 1.03 0.82
CA VAL A 87 8.47 1.15 0.42
C VAL A 87 8.26 0.53 -0.95
N ASP A 88 7.09 -0.08 -1.13
CA ASP A 88 6.67 -0.65 -2.41
C ASP A 88 6.84 0.34 -3.57
N SER A 89 7.61 -0.04 -4.57
CA SER A 89 7.93 0.78 -5.75
C SER A 89 6.75 0.97 -6.71
N THR A 90 5.68 0.20 -6.57
CA THR A 90 4.51 0.29 -7.45
C THR A 90 3.49 1.32 -6.99
N PHE A 91 3.42 1.61 -5.69
CA PHE A 91 2.51 2.61 -5.14
C PHE A 91 3.11 4.02 -5.29
N GLY A 92 2.46 4.90 -6.04
CA GLY A 92 2.89 6.28 -6.26
C GLY A 92 4.26 6.45 -6.92
N GLY A 93 4.78 5.43 -7.61
CA GLY A 93 6.13 5.44 -8.16
C GLY A 93 7.24 5.13 -7.15
N GLY A 94 6.88 4.65 -5.96
CA GLY A 94 7.81 4.25 -4.90
C GLY A 94 8.27 5.37 -3.97
N GLY A 95 8.84 4.96 -2.84
CA GLY A 95 9.33 5.88 -1.83
C GLY A 95 8.25 6.32 -0.82
N SER A 96 8.53 7.36 -0.05
CA SER A 96 7.63 7.98 0.91
C SER A 96 6.96 9.25 0.36
N GLY A 97 5.97 9.78 1.06
CA GLY A 97 5.28 11.01 0.68
C GLY A 97 4.17 10.81 -0.36
N HIS A 98 3.52 9.66 -0.35
CA HIS A 98 2.43 9.30 -1.25
C HIS A 98 1.12 9.04 -0.53
N LYS A 99 0.00 9.36 -1.19
CA LYS A 99 -1.33 8.96 -0.74
C LYS A 99 -2.21 8.57 -1.92
N GLY A 100 -3.20 7.75 -1.67
CA GLY A 100 -4.19 7.40 -2.69
C GLY A 100 -4.74 5.99 -2.54
N HIS A 101 -5.26 5.50 -3.62
CA HIS A 101 -6.06 4.29 -3.72
C HIS A 101 -5.33 3.21 -4.51
N GLN A 102 -5.55 1.98 -4.12
CA GLN A 102 -5.16 0.80 -4.88
C GLN A 102 -6.32 -0.19 -4.88
N MET A 103 -6.63 -0.71 -6.04
CA MET A 103 -7.59 -1.80 -6.22
C MET A 103 -6.93 -2.94 -6.97
N THR A 104 -7.00 -4.14 -6.44
CA THR A 104 -6.49 -5.35 -7.10
C THR A 104 -7.63 -6.34 -7.25
N ILE A 105 -7.77 -6.88 -8.46
CA ILE A 105 -8.69 -7.97 -8.78
C ILE A 105 -7.85 -9.16 -9.19
N SER A 106 -8.02 -10.30 -8.49
CA SER A 106 -7.30 -11.54 -8.75
C SER A 106 -8.28 -12.62 -9.21
N TYR A 107 -7.92 -13.33 -10.27
CA TYR A 107 -8.71 -14.44 -10.82
C TYR A 107 -7.81 -15.64 -11.13
N PRO A 108 -8.09 -16.84 -10.58
CA PRO A 108 -7.35 -18.05 -10.91
C PRO A 108 -7.78 -18.58 -12.28
N LEU A 109 -6.92 -18.49 -13.27
CA LEU A 109 -7.12 -19.05 -14.60
C LEU A 109 -7.00 -20.58 -14.58
N SER A 110 -6.18 -21.11 -13.65
CA SER A 110 -6.04 -22.56 -13.40
C SER A 110 -5.55 -22.79 -11.97
N LYS A 111 -5.34 -24.07 -11.58
CA LYS A 111 -4.76 -24.42 -10.27
C LYS A 111 -3.35 -23.83 -10.06
N LYS A 112 -2.64 -23.54 -11.14
CA LYS A 112 -1.26 -23.06 -11.11
C LYS A 112 -1.09 -21.62 -11.63
N LEU A 113 -2.08 -21.05 -12.30
CA LEU A 113 -1.98 -19.74 -12.95
C LEU A 113 -3.04 -18.79 -12.40
N THR A 114 -2.61 -17.64 -11.91
CA THR A 114 -3.48 -16.54 -11.44
C THR A 114 -3.19 -15.30 -12.26
N PHE A 115 -4.25 -14.62 -12.67
CA PHE A 115 -4.21 -13.30 -13.28
C PHE A 115 -4.57 -12.26 -12.23
N ASP A 116 -3.76 -11.20 -12.13
CA ASP A 116 -4.03 -10.03 -11.30
C ASP A 116 -4.10 -8.77 -12.15
N PHE A 117 -5.15 -8.00 -11.95
CA PHE A 117 -5.25 -6.61 -12.42
C PHE A 117 -5.17 -5.69 -11.23
N THR A 118 -4.21 -4.76 -11.21
CA THR A 118 -4.08 -3.75 -10.16
C THR A 118 -4.14 -2.36 -10.74
N TRP A 119 -5.02 -1.54 -10.21
CA TRP A 119 -5.16 -0.13 -10.54
C TRP A 119 -4.78 0.74 -9.35
N PHE A 120 -4.03 1.79 -9.65
CA PHE A 120 -3.56 2.80 -8.70
C PHE A 120 -4.06 4.17 -9.12
N ASP A 121 -4.57 4.93 -8.15
CA ASP A 121 -4.90 6.36 -8.28
C ASP A 121 -4.32 7.09 -7.08
N ASN A 122 -3.13 7.63 -7.27
CA ASN A 122 -2.28 8.11 -6.20
C ASN A 122 -1.87 9.56 -6.46
N LYS A 123 -1.57 10.26 -5.38
CA LYS A 123 -0.96 11.58 -5.40
C LYS A 123 0.36 11.54 -4.67
N LYS A 124 1.40 11.98 -5.32
CA LYS A 124 2.63 12.31 -4.64
C LYS A 124 2.46 13.68 -4.00
N LYS A 125 2.49 13.74 -2.66
CA LYS A 125 2.27 14.99 -1.95
C LYS A 125 3.21 16.07 -2.51
N MET A 126 2.62 17.10 -3.13
CA MET A 126 3.24 18.29 -3.70
C MET A 126 3.82 18.19 -5.14
N GLU A 127 3.71 17.08 -5.87
CA GLU A 127 4.38 16.99 -7.17
C GLU A 127 3.42 16.69 -8.33
N PHE A 128 2.70 15.57 -8.32
CA PHE A 128 1.84 15.17 -9.45
C PHE A 128 0.85 14.07 -9.09
N ASP A 129 -0.18 13.94 -9.90
CA ASP A 129 -1.09 12.79 -9.90
C ASP A 129 -0.41 11.60 -10.60
N TYR A 130 -0.59 10.41 -10.04
CA TYR A 130 0.01 9.18 -10.53
C TYR A 130 -1.08 8.11 -10.69
N GLN A 131 -1.38 7.81 -11.94
CA GLN A 131 -2.29 6.72 -12.29
C GLN A 131 -1.52 5.62 -13.00
N LYS A 132 -1.76 4.38 -12.61
CA LYS A 132 -1.10 3.20 -13.19
C LYS A 132 -2.02 2.00 -13.16
N ALA A 133 -2.01 1.23 -14.23
CA ALA A 133 -2.58 -0.11 -14.30
C ALA A 133 -1.46 -1.15 -14.48
N LEU A 134 -1.56 -2.26 -13.77
CA LEU A 134 -0.65 -3.40 -13.88
C LEU A 134 -1.46 -4.66 -14.21
N LEU A 135 -0.89 -5.50 -15.06
CA LEU A 135 -1.39 -6.82 -15.38
C LEU A 135 -0.29 -7.83 -15.04
N ASP A 136 -0.57 -8.72 -14.10
CA ASP A 136 0.37 -9.73 -13.63
C ASP A 136 -0.17 -11.14 -13.88
N PHE A 137 0.72 -12.03 -14.33
CA PHE A 137 0.46 -13.45 -14.41
C PHE A 137 1.37 -14.19 -13.43
N LYS A 138 0.78 -14.80 -12.40
CA LYS A 138 1.51 -15.51 -11.34
C LYS A 138 1.40 -17.01 -11.58
N TYR A 139 2.51 -17.67 -11.85
CA TYR A 139 2.58 -19.12 -12.03
C TYR A 139 3.21 -19.79 -10.80
N LYS A 140 2.51 -20.81 -10.28
CA LYS A 140 2.98 -21.62 -9.15
C LYS A 140 3.63 -22.90 -9.68
N LEU A 141 4.91 -23.06 -9.43
CA LEU A 141 5.68 -24.27 -9.74
C LEU A 141 5.26 -25.47 -8.87
#